data_67681090bbee60c221c282bb6e79186b
#
_entry.id   67681090bbee60c221c282bb6e79186b
#
_cell.length_a   1.000
_cell.length_b   1.000
_cell.length_c   1.000
_cell.angle_alpha   90.00
_cell.angle_beta   90.00
_cell.angle_gamma   90.00
#
_symmetry.space_group_name_H-M   'P 1'
#
loop_
_entity.id
_entity.type
_entity.pdbx_description
1 polymer ?
#
loop_
_entity_poly.entity_id
_entity_poly.type
_entity_poly.pdbx_seq_one_letter_code
_entity_poly.pdbx_strand_id
1 'polypeptide(L)'
;MQKTLLALAILSFAAAASAAPDSQETPLHPIKDGRYTVTTGYRYNNQKSNYGGKESADSFTLRGRADIPLAQQHAIRAELGYDRRSFDAKANGVTLVDGGKADDIDLYAGYLYSPSGFKQGGLRVGGGLGYSYTDSNGRAHRTVHAPNVVDNDSSSLYLKAQVEYEQDLGGGWSITPWGEAQVSLRHREESKWSQAFAVPDETRKGSDYSIGLGVDAQKQFTPNLALTFGPYYRYNHSKTDASDHAGRHFDSTSDHSHSFGIRAGLRF
;
A
#
# COMPACT_ATOMS: atom_id res chain seq x y z
N MET A 1 6.29 12.13 -17.70
CA MET A 1 4.91 11.64 -17.78
C MET A 1 4.27 11.29 -16.44
N GLN A 2 5.02 10.84 -15.41
CA GLN A 2 4.46 10.43 -14.11
C GLN A 2 3.83 11.58 -13.29
N LYS A 3 4.38 12.80 -13.35
CA LYS A 3 3.84 13.96 -12.60
C LYS A 3 2.47 14.46 -13.09
N THR A 4 2.13 14.17 -14.35
CA THR A 4 0.86 14.59 -14.95
C THR A 4 -0.31 13.65 -14.57
N LEU A 5 -0.04 12.37 -14.35
CA LEU A 5 -1.04 11.39 -13.90
C LEU A 5 -1.49 11.64 -12.46
N LEU A 6 -0.59 12.08 -11.58
CA LEU A 6 -0.90 12.43 -10.19
C LEU A 6 -1.86 13.62 -10.12
N ALA A 7 -1.63 14.66 -10.94
CA ALA A 7 -2.50 15.84 -11.01
C ALA A 7 -3.89 15.51 -11.58
N LEU A 8 -3.97 14.58 -12.54
CA LEU A 8 -5.25 14.16 -13.14
C LEU A 8 -6.11 13.34 -12.17
N ALA A 9 -5.49 12.49 -11.34
CA ALA A 9 -6.19 11.73 -10.31
C ALA A 9 -6.83 12.65 -9.27
N ILE A 10 -6.13 13.69 -8.82
CA ILE A 10 -6.64 14.66 -7.84
C ILE A 10 -7.77 15.51 -8.42
N LEU A 11 -7.68 15.91 -9.69
CA LEU A 11 -8.70 16.72 -10.38
C LEU A 11 -9.99 15.92 -10.71
N SER A 12 -9.88 14.63 -11.02
CA SER A 12 -11.05 13.76 -11.25
C SER A 12 -11.90 13.55 -9.98
N PHE A 13 -11.27 13.58 -8.80
CA PHE A 13 -11.97 13.47 -7.51
C PHE A 13 -12.78 14.72 -7.16
N ALA A 14 -12.29 15.90 -7.50
CA ALA A 14 -13.01 17.15 -7.27
C ALA A 14 -14.29 17.27 -8.11
N ALA A 15 -14.31 16.68 -9.32
CA ALA A 15 -15.46 16.70 -10.22
C ALA A 15 -16.55 15.68 -9.82
N ALA A 16 -16.20 14.54 -9.21
CA ALA A 16 -17.16 13.54 -8.75
C ALA A 16 -17.93 13.99 -7.49
N ALA A 17 -17.36 14.89 -6.69
CA ALA A 17 -18.00 15.44 -5.49
C ALA A 17 -19.17 16.40 -5.78
N SER A 18 -19.36 16.84 -7.03
CA SER A 18 -20.41 17.80 -7.42
C SER A 18 -21.73 17.16 -7.89
N ALA A 19 -21.84 15.84 -7.92
CA ALA A 19 -23.00 15.11 -8.46
C ALA A 19 -23.74 14.29 -7.36
N ALA A 20 -24.02 14.87 -6.19
CA ALA A 20 -24.84 14.23 -5.17
C ALA A 20 -26.32 14.60 -5.33
N PRO A 21 -27.27 13.65 -5.19
CA PRO A 21 -28.70 13.95 -5.27
C PRO A 21 -29.18 14.75 -4.07
N ASP A 22 -30.09 15.72 -4.36
CA ASP A 22 -30.80 16.57 -3.40
C ASP A 22 -31.58 15.74 -2.36
N SER A 23 -31.05 15.65 -1.14
CA SER A 23 -31.83 15.37 0.04
C SER A 23 -31.81 16.62 0.93
N GLN A 24 -32.97 17.03 1.47
CA GLN A 24 -33.16 18.24 2.31
C GLN A 24 -32.44 18.15 3.68
N GLU A 25 -31.28 17.58 3.75
CA GLU A 25 -30.42 17.55 4.91
C GLU A 25 -29.36 18.65 4.79
N THR A 26 -28.96 19.23 5.90
CA THR A 26 -27.90 20.24 5.98
C THR A 26 -26.79 19.85 5.02
N PRO A 27 -26.48 20.65 3.99
CA PRO A 27 -25.55 20.25 2.96
C PRO A 27 -24.20 19.92 3.59
N LEU A 28 -23.74 18.67 3.39
CA LEU A 28 -22.42 18.27 3.79
C LEU A 28 -21.42 19.11 3.00
N HIS A 29 -20.50 19.75 3.68
CA HIS A 29 -19.35 20.39 3.06
C HIS A 29 -18.23 19.35 2.91
N PRO A 30 -18.01 18.75 1.74
CA PRO A 30 -17.06 17.61 1.58
C PRO A 30 -15.69 17.86 2.19
N ILE A 31 -15.19 19.09 2.10
CA ILE A 31 -13.89 19.47 2.66
C ILE A 31 -13.93 19.68 4.18
N LYS A 32 -15.00 20.28 4.72
CA LYS A 32 -15.10 20.59 6.16
C LYS A 32 -15.52 19.38 6.99
N ASP A 33 -16.35 18.50 6.42
CA ASP A 33 -16.83 17.28 7.08
C ASP A 33 -15.94 16.06 6.76
N GLY A 34 -14.91 16.24 5.93
CA GLY A 34 -13.95 15.22 5.58
C GLY A 34 -13.03 14.87 6.75
N ARG A 35 -12.55 13.62 6.75
CA ARG A 35 -11.53 13.14 7.71
C ARG A 35 -10.21 12.96 6.96
N TYR A 36 -9.21 13.69 7.40
CA TYR A 36 -7.87 13.62 6.81
C TYR A 36 -6.92 13.02 7.82
N THR A 37 -6.12 12.05 7.40
CA THR A 37 -5.16 11.40 8.29
C THR A 37 -3.80 11.35 7.61
N VAL A 38 -2.76 11.73 8.33
CA VAL A 38 -1.37 11.52 7.89
C VAL A 38 -0.70 10.67 8.94
N THR A 39 -0.15 9.53 8.52
CA THR A 39 0.55 8.61 9.40
C THR A 39 1.96 8.33 8.88
N THR A 40 2.87 8.14 9.80
CA THR A 40 4.19 7.59 9.56
C THR A 40 4.36 6.31 10.36
N GLY A 41 5.24 5.43 9.93
CA GLY A 41 5.43 4.17 10.62
C GLY A 41 6.72 3.47 10.26
N TYR A 42 6.95 2.41 10.98
CA TYR A 42 8.02 1.45 10.74
C TYR A 42 7.41 0.08 10.47
N ARG A 43 7.97 -0.63 9.51
CA ARG A 43 7.54 -1.98 9.13
C ARG A 43 8.76 -2.88 8.94
N TYR A 44 8.75 -4.02 9.60
CA TYR A 44 9.65 -5.13 9.33
C TYR A 44 8.97 -6.14 8.41
N ASN A 45 9.66 -6.61 7.39
CA ASN A 45 9.19 -7.60 6.43
C ASN A 45 10.13 -8.79 6.37
N ASN A 46 9.56 -9.99 6.29
CA ASN A 46 10.29 -11.23 6.05
C ASN A 46 9.62 -11.96 4.89
N GLN A 47 10.36 -12.15 3.81
CA GLN A 47 9.90 -12.78 2.58
C GLN A 47 10.65 -14.08 2.34
N LYS A 48 9.94 -15.06 1.79
CA LYS A 48 10.51 -16.34 1.35
C LYS A 48 10.06 -16.63 -0.07
N SER A 49 10.99 -17.12 -0.89
CA SER A 49 10.75 -17.57 -2.25
C SER A 49 10.74 -19.10 -2.32
N ASN A 50 10.01 -19.64 -3.30
CA ASN A 50 9.99 -21.08 -3.61
C ASN A 50 11.36 -21.63 -4.05
N TYR A 51 12.32 -20.77 -4.45
CA TYR A 51 13.72 -21.16 -4.77
C TYR A 51 14.65 -21.14 -3.56
N GLY A 52 14.14 -21.12 -2.34
CA GLY A 52 14.95 -21.05 -1.13
C GLY A 52 15.53 -19.66 -0.84
N GLY A 53 15.12 -18.66 -1.59
CA GLY A 53 15.44 -17.27 -1.33
C GLY A 53 14.76 -16.77 -0.05
N LYS A 54 15.46 -15.94 0.71
CA LYS A 54 14.94 -15.24 1.88
C LYS A 54 15.33 -13.77 1.78
N GLU A 55 14.40 -12.89 2.04
CA GLU A 55 14.63 -11.45 2.15
C GLU A 55 14.12 -10.96 3.49
N SER A 56 14.91 -10.13 4.14
CA SER A 56 14.48 -9.36 5.29
C SER A 56 14.59 -7.88 4.96
N ALA A 57 13.60 -7.11 5.33
CA ALA A 57 13.56 -5.69 5.02
C ALA A 57 12.99 -4.86 6.16
N ASP A 58 13.57 -3.69 6.34
CA ASP A 58 13.10 -2.63 7.20
C ASP A 58 12.55 -1.49 6.34
N SER A 59 11.38 -0.98 6.67
CA SER A 59 10.73 0.08 5.91
C SER A 59 10.28 1.22 6.80
N PHE A 60 10.54 2.44 6.33
CA PHE A 60 9.84 3.64 6.79
C PHE A 60 8.64 3.86 5.89
N THR A 61 7.48 4.14 6.50
CA THR A 61 6.23 4.33 5.77
C THR A 61 5.66 5.71 6.04
N LEU A 62 5.11 6.35 5.01
CA LEU A 62 4.34 7.60 5.08
C LEU A 62 3.04 7.39 4.33
N ARG A 63 1.89 7.67 4.97
CA ARG A 63 0.58 7.52 4.34
C ARG A 63 -0.30 8.73 4.61
N GLY A 64 -0.94 9.22 3.55
CA GLY A 64 -2.03 10.18 3.59
C GLY A 64 -3.35 9.48 3.26
N ARG A 65 -4.41 9.78 3.99
CA ARG A 65 -5.77 9.29 3.75
C ARG A 65 -6.77 10.43 3.87
N ALA A 66 -7.71 10.46 2.95
CA ALA A 66 -8.84 11.37 2.96
C ALA A 66 -10.14 10.56 2.83
N ASP A 67 -11.05 10.70 3.79
CA ASP A 67 -12.42 10.20 3.74
C ASP A 67 -13.33 11.39 3.51
N ILE A 68 -13.90 11.49 2.31
CA ILE A 68 -14.71 12.63 1.85
C ILE A 68 -16.18 12.19 1.85
N PRO A 69 -17.02 12.67 2.79
CA PRO A 69 -18.42 12.28 2.84
C PRO A 69 -19.18 12.82 1.63
N LEU A 70 -19.98 11.96 1.00
CA LEU A 70 -20.93 12.29 -0.06
C LEU A 70 -22.35 12.43 0.51
N ALA A 71 -22.66 11.64 1.52
CA ALA A 71 -23.91 11.62 2.27
C ALA A 71 -23.64 11.11 3.67
N GLN A 72 -24.64 11.08 4.55
CA GLN A 72 -24.46 10.63 5.94
C GLN A 72 -23.78 9.25 6.08
N GLN A 73 -24.14 8.32 5.19
CA GLN A 73 -23.66 6.93 5.20
C GLN A 73 -22.63 6.61 4.12
N HIS A 74 -22.31 7.56 3.25
CA HIS A 74 -21.53 7.33 2.04
C HIS A 74 -20.32 8.27 1.96
N ALA A 75 -19.16 7.74 1.65
CA ALA A 75 -17.96 8.54 1.44
C ALA A 75 -17.08 7.96 0.32
N ILE A 76 -16.22 8.81 -0.21
CA ILE A 76 -15.06 8.41 -1.03
C ILE A 76 -13.83 8.41 -0.14
N ARG A 77 -13.02 7.36 -0.26
CA ARG A 77 -11.69 7.29 0.35
C ARG A 77 -10.63 7.42 -0.73
N ALA A 78 -9.68 8.30 -0.51
CA ALA A 78 -8.44 8.39 -1.27
C ALA A 78 -7.25 8.13 -0.34
N GLU A 79 -6.28 7.35 -0.79
CA GLU A 79 -5.04 7.07 -0.05
C GLU A 79 -3.84 7.28 -0.96
N LEU A 80 -2.78 7.83 -0.37
CA LEU A 80 -1.45 7.92 -0.94
C LEU A 80 -0.46 7.33 0.06
N GLY A 81 0.32 6.35 -0.39
CA GLY A 81 1.38 5.71 0.39
C GLY A 81 2.74 5.93 -0.24
N TYR A 82 3.75 6.08 0.60
CA TYR A 82 5.15 6.00 0.23
C TYR A 82 5.88 5.15 1.27
N ASP A 83 6.60 4.13 0.82
CA ASP A 83 7.42 3.30 1.67
C ASP A 83 8.85 3.32 1.13
N ARG A 84 9.82 3.59 2.00
CA ARG A 84 11.24 3.42 1.70
C ARG A 84 11.76 2.22 2.44
N ARG A 85 12.28 1.26 1.70
CA ARG A 85 12.69 -0.05 2.19
C ARG A 85 14.21 -0.23 2.04
N SER A 86 14.85 -0.74 3.09
CA SER A 86 16.19 -1.35 3.03
C SER A 86 16.06 -2.85 3.18
N PHE A 87 16.73 -3.63 2.34
CA PHE A 87 16.57 -5.08 2.37
C PHE A 87 17.89 -5.83 2.18
N ASP A 88 17.93 -7.02 2.78
CA ASP A 88 18.98 -8.02 2.58
C ASP A 88 18.36 -9.28 2.00
N ALA A 89 18.99 -9.86 0.97
CA ALA A 89 18.52 -11.09 0.35
C ALA A 89 19.58 -12.19 0.37
N LYS A 90 19.15 -13.40 0.67
CA LYS A 90 19.99 -14.60 0.72
C LYS A 90 19.33 -15.74 -0.06
N ALA A 91 20.13 -16.58 -0.69
CA ALA A 91 19.66 -17.84 -1.26
C ALA A 91 20.62 -18.96 -0.88
N ASN A 92 20.10 -20.09 -0.44
CA ASN A 92 20.87 -21.27 -0.02
C ASN A 92 22.01 -20.93 0.98
N GLY A 93 21.77 -19.97 1.89
CA GLY A 93 22.75 -19.52 2.88
C GLY A 93 23.79 -18.51 2.36
N VAL A 94 23.79 -18.20 1.07
CA VAL A 94 24.68 -17.21 0.46
C VAL A 94 23.96 -15.85 0.41
N THR A 95 24.63 -14.78 0.86
CA THR A 95 24.11 -13.42 0.72
C THR A 95 24.19 -12.98 -0.72
N LEU A 96 23.05 -12.65 -1.31
CA LEU A 96 22.93 -12.14 -2.69
C LEU A 96 22.91 -10.62 -2.71
N VAL A 97 22.20 -10.02 -1.75
CA VAL A 97 22.05 -8.57 -1.62
C VAL A 97 22.30 -8.20 -0.16
N ASP A 98 23.07 -7.16 0.06
CA ASP A 98 23.35 -6.57 1.37
C ASP A 98 23.13 -5.06 1.26
N GLY A 99 22.15 -4.54 1.99
CA GLY A 99 21.80 -3.11 1.98
C GLY A 99 21.11 -2.62 0.69
N GLY A 100 20.36 -3.47 0.00
CA GLY A 100 19.51 -3.09 -1.12
C GLY A 100 18.45 -2.05 -0.69
N LYS A 101 17.98 -1.24 -1.63
CA LYS A 101 16.97 -0.20 -1.39
C LYS A 101 15.83 -0.33 -2.38
N ALA A 102 14.62 -0.04 -1.91
CA ALA A 102 13.46 0.10 -2.76
C ALA A 102 12.57 1.25 -2.27
N ASP A 103 11.95 1.93 -3.22
CA ASP A 103 10.96 2.97 -2.99
C ASP A 103 9.62 2.50 -3.56
N ASP A 104 8.60 2.43 -2.71
CA ASP A 104 7.25 1.99 -3.07
C ASP A 104 6.30 3.18 -3.03
N ILE A 105 5.48 3.36 -4.06
CA ILE A 105 4.39 4.34 -4.12
C ILE A 105 3.09 3.57 -4.28
N ASP A 106 2.09 3.93 -3.48
CA ASP A 106 0.76 3.32 -3.49
C ASP A 106 -0.32 4.38 -3.59
N LEU A 107 -1.25 4.22 -4.51
CA LEU A 107 -2.41 5.08 -4.73
C LEU A 107 -3.66 4.25 -4.64
N TYR A 108 -4.67 4.71 -3.91
CA TYR A 108 -5.95 4.05 -3.81
C TYR A 108 -7.10 5.04 -3.87
N ALA A 109 -8.18 4.63 -4.53
CA ALA A 109 -9.46 5.32 -4.55
C ALA A 109 -10.60 4.32 -4.39
N GLY A 110 -11.50 4.59 -3.46
CA GLY A 110 -12.58 3.67 -3.17
C GLY A 110 -13.79 4.33 -2.55
N TYR A 111 -14.84 3.55 -2.47
CA TYR A 111 -16.10 3.91 -1.85
C TYR A 111 -16.21 3.27 -0.47
N LEU A 112 -16.77 4.01 0.48
CA LEU A 112 -17.05 3.56 1.84
C LEU A 112 -18.55 3.71 2.14
N TYR A 113 -19.07 2.74 2.87
CA TYR A 113 -20.40 2.75 3.45
C TYR A 113 -20.32 2.58 4.96
N SER A 114 -21.06 3.40 5.70
CA SER A 114 -21.19 3.36 7.17
C SER A 114 -22.66 3.34 7.57
N PRO A 115 -23.20 2.21 8.02
CA PRO A 115 -24.62 2.11 8.42
C PRO A 115 -25.04 3.13 9.48
N SER A 116 -24.16 3.44 10.44
CA SER A 116 -24.38 4.41 11.51
C SER A 116 -24.07 5.86 11.10
N GLY A 117 -23.55 6.06 9.90
CA GLY A 117 -23.06 7.37 9.45
C GLY A 117 -21.63 7.67 9.87
N PHE A 118 -20.95 8.49 9.07
CA PHE A 118 -19.52 8.77 9.26
C PHE A 118 -19.18 9.60 10.51
N LYS A 119 -20.14 10.34 11.05
CA LYS A 119 -19.95 11.18 12.25
C LYS A 119 -20.05 10.41 13.56
N GLN A 120 -20.74 9.26 13.58
CA GLN A 120 -21.08 8.53 14.80
C GLN A 120 -20.10 7.40 15.16
N GLY A 121 -19.08 7.16 14.34
CA GLY A 121 -18.24 5.97 14.50
C GLY A 121 -18.95 4.69 14.05
N GLY A 122 -18.50 3.52 14.52
CA GLY A 122 -19.10 2.24 14.18
C GLY A 122 -18.50 1.60 12.94
N LEU A 123 -19.28 0.70 12.32
CA LEU A 123 -18.84 -0.10 11.18
C LEU A 123 -18.71 0.74 9.90
N ARG A 124 -17.60 0.54 9.19
CA ARG A 124 -17.38 1.04 7.83
C ARG A 124 -16.86 -0.10 6.97
N VAL A 125 -17.47 -0.27 5.82
CA VAL A 125 -17.06 -1.26 4.82
C VAL A 125 -16.87 -0.56 3.49
N GLY A 126 -15.93 -1.03 2.70
CA GLY A 126 -15.69 -0.41 1.40
C GLY A 126 -14.77 -1.18 0.50
N GLY A 127 -14.64 -0.67 -0.70
CA GLY A 127 -13.73 -1.22 -1.70
C GLY A 127 -13.46 -0.24 -2.82
N GLY A 128 -12.44 -0.53 -3.59
CA GLY A 128 -12.02 0.34 -4.69
C GLY A 128 -10.83 -0.20 -5.44
N LEU A 129 -10.26 0.68 -6.25
CA LEU A 129 -9.11 0.40 -7.11
C LEU A 129 -7.87 1.11 -6.56
N GLY A 130 -6.74 0.47 -6.73
CA GLY A 130 -5.46 1.08 -6.42
C GLY A 130 -4.37 0.72 -7.43
N TYR A 131 -3.31 1.46 -7.39
CA TYR A 131 -2.12 1.26 -8.20
C TYR A 131 -0.89 1.39 -7.31
N SER A 132 -0.01 0.39 -7.37
CA SER A 132 1.28 0.41 -6.70
C SER A 132 2.42 0.37 -7.71
N TYR A 133 3.51 1.02 -7.38
CA TYR A 133 4.76 1.00 -8.12
C TYR A 133 5.92 0.89 -7.15
N THR A 134 6.83 -0.04 -7.42
CA THR A 134 8.07 -0.26 -6.69
C THR A 134 9.24 -0.06 -7.63
N ASP A 135 10.19 0.77 -7.24
CA ASP A 135 11.51 0.91 -7.85
C ASP A 135 12.54 0.35 -6.88
N SER A 136 13.16 -0.77 -7.24
CA SER A 136 14.22 -1.37 -6.44
C SER A 136 15.58 -1.17 -7.08
N ASN A 137 16.39 -0.34 -6.45
CA ASN A 137 17.78 -0.13 -6.83
C ASN A 137 18.66 -1.16 -6.12
N GLY A 138 18.97 -2.23 -6.82
CA GLY A 138 19.85 -3.30 -6.34
C GLY A 138 21.32 -2.89 -6.30
N ARG A 139 21.65 -1.72 -5.77
CA ARG A 139 23.05 -1.38 -5.42
C ARG A 139 23.49 -2.23 -4.23
N ALA A 140 23.50 -3.54 -4.47
CA ALA A 140 24.05 -4.49 -3.56
C ALA A 140 25.54 -4.27 -3.42
N HIS A 141 26.03 -4.39 -2.21
CA HIS A 141 27.44 -4.68 -1.99
C HIS A 141 27.77 -5.94 -2.82
N ARG A 142 28.72 -5.79 -3.72
CA ARG A 142 29.24 -6.91 -4.53
C ARG A 142 29.63 -8.05 -3.61
N THR A 143 28.83 -9.10 -3.57
CA THR A 143 29.34 -10.37 -3.07
C THR A 143 30.19 -11.00 -4.20
N VAL A 144 31.21 -11.75 -3.82
CA VAL A 144 32.09 -12.44 -4.76
C VAL A 144 31.33 -13.37 -5.73
N HIS A 145 30.09 -13.73 -5.38
CA HIS A 145 29.25 -14.68 -6.09
C HIS A 145 28.12 -14.06 -6.93
N ALA A 146 27.80 -12.76 -6.74
CA ALA A 146 26.80 -12.05 -7.53
C ALA A 146 27.31 -10.62 -7.85
N PRO A 147 28.27 -10.50 -8.79
CA PRO A 147 28.93 -9.22 -9.07
C PRO A 147 28.00 -8.17 -9.69
N ASN A 148 26.85 -8.58 -10.20
CA ASN A 148 25.91 -7.74 -10.91
C ASN A 148 24.49 -7.99 -10.37
N VAL A 149 23.96 -7.05 -9.62
CA VAL A 149 22.57 -7.06 -9.19
C VAL A 149 21.74 -6.35 -10.23
N VAL A 150 20.63 -6.96 -10.59
CA VAL A 150 19.67 -6.42 -11.54
C VAL A 150 18.70 -5.52 -10.80
N ASP A 151 18.52 -4.30 -11.30
CA ASP A 151 17.46 -3.44 -10.82
C ASP A 151 16.11 -3.99 -11.29
N ASN A 152 15.12 -4.01 -10.40
CA ASN A 152 13.79 -4.48 -10.70
C ASN A 152 12.76 -3.39 -10.39
N ASP A 153 11.87 -3.16 -11.35
CA ASP A 153 10.69 -2.33 -11.15
C ASP A 153 9.46 -3.24 -11.14
N SER A 154 8.51 -2.96 -10.28
CA SER A 154 7.23 -3.64 -10.34
C SER A 154 6.06 -2.67 -10.29
N SER A 155 4.96 -3.05 -10.91
CA SER A 155 3.72 -2.28 -10.86
C SER A 155 2.51 -3.20 -10.78
N SER A 156 1.52 -2.78 -9.99
CA SER A 156 0.30 -3.55 -9.82
C SER A 156 -0.94 -2.63 -9.84
N LEU A 157 -1.92 -2.99 -10.66
CA LEU A 157 -3.29 -2.47 -10.55
C LEU A 157 -4.08 -3.49 -9.74
N TYR A 158 -4.72 -3.06 -8.66
CA TYR A 158 -5.38 -3.96 -7.73
C TYR A 158 -6.79 -3.52 -7.33
N LEU A 159 -7.60 -4.50 -6.90
CA LEU A 159 -8.83 -4.28 -6.14
C LEU A 159 -8.50 -4.40 -4.65
N LYS A 160 -9.08 -3.49 -3.85
CA LYS A 160 -9.02 -3.54 -2.37
C LYS A 160 -10.42 -3.57 -1.79
N ALA A 161 -10.66 -4.48 -0.86
CA ALA A 161 -11.80 -4.48 0.05
C ALA A 161 -11.30 -4.17 1.46
N GLN A 162 -12.09 -3.46 2.26
CA GLN A 162 -11.71 -3.06 3.61
C GLN A 162 -12.90 -3.00 4.55
N VAL A 163 -12.63 -3.26 5.81
CA VAL A 163 -13.58 -3.14 6.92
C VAL A 163 -12.89 -2.49 8.10
N GLU A 164 -13.57 -1.59 8.78
CA GLU A 164 -13.10 -0.97 10.01
C GLU A 164 -14.28 -0.74 10.96
N TYR A 165 -14.02 -0.82 12.26
CA TYR A 165 -15.02 -0.58 13.28
C TYR A 165 -14.48 0.39 14.31
N GLU A 166 -14.99 1.63 14.34
CA GLU A 166 -14.59 2.66 15.30
C GLU A 166 -15.48 2.57 16.54
N GLN A 167 -14.87 2.25 17.68
CA GLN A 167 -15.52 2.19 19.00
C GLN A 167 -15.04 3.34 19.86
N ASP A 168 -15.97 4.17 20.32
CA ASP A 168 -15.71 5.21 21.32
C ASP A 168 -15.56 4.55 22.70
N LEU A 169 -14.46 4.89 23.39
CA LEU A 169 -14.15 4.44 24.77
C LEU A 169 -14.39 5.52 25.81
N GLY A 170 -14.88 6.68 25.38
CA GLY A 170 -15.07 7.87 26.25
C GLY A 170 -13.80 8.65 26.52
N GLY A 171 -13.96 9.86 27.07
CA GLY A 171 -12.82 10.74 27.37
C GLY A 171 -11.98 11.15 26.17
N GLY A 172 -12.55 11.12 24.96
CA GLY A 172 -11.86 11.40 23.71
C GLY A 172 -10.96 10.28 23.20
N TRP A 173 -11.07 9.08 23.75
CA TRP A 173 -10.39 7.88 23.26
C TRP A 173 -11.31 7.06 22.36
N SER A 174 -10.78 6.55 21.26
CA SER A 174 -11.44 5.52 20.46
C SER A 174 -10.44 4.47 20.01
N ILE A 175 -10.97 3.29 19.65
CA ILE A 175 -10.20 2.18 19.09
C ILE A 175 -10.85 1.77 17.77
N THR A 176 -10.02 1.47 16.77
CA THR A 176 -10.48 1.09 15.44
C THR A 176 -9.74 -0.16 14.97
N PRO A 177 -10.22 -1.38 15.27
CA PRO A 177 -9.80 -2.57 14.55
C PRO A 177 -10.18 -2.44 13.07
N TRP A 178 -9.29 -2.89 12.20
CA TRP A 178 -9.48 -2.85 10.77
C TRP A 178 -8.90 -4.07 10.08
N GLY A 179 -9.45 -4.38 8.92
CA GLY A 179 -8.97 -5.42 8.03
C GLY A 179 -9.06 -4.97 6.57
N GLU A 180 -8.15 -5.43 5.74
CA GLU A 180 -8.16 -5.20 4.31
C GLU A 180 -7.69 -6.44 3.55
N ALA A 181 -8.19 -6.61 2.34
CA ALA A 181 -7.74 -7.59 1.39
C ALA A 181 -7.54 -6.94 0.03
N GLN A 182 -6.47 -7.31 -0.66
CA GLN A 182 -6.14 -6.80 -1.98
C GLN A 182 -5.86 -7.97 -2.91
N VAL A 183 -6.21 -7.80 -4.20
CA VAL A 183 -5.89 -8.75 -5.26
C VAL A 183 -5.52 -7.96 -6.52
N SER A 184 -4.42 -8.31 -7.16
CA SER A 184 -4.01 -7.67 -8.40
C SER A 184 -4.94 -8.07 -9.55
N LEU A 185 -5.34 -7.08 -10.32
CA LEU A 185 -5.97 -7.25 -11.63
C LEU A 185 -4.90 -7.37 -12.72
N ARG A 186 -3.77 -6.72 -12.49
CA ARG A 186 -2.60 -6.75 -13.37
C ARG A 186 -1.36 -6.51 -12.53
N HIS A 187 -0.43 -7.43 -12.61
CA HIS A 187 0.92 -7.31 -12.03
C HIS A 187 1.96 -7.44 -13.13
N ARG A 188 2.96 -6.57 -13.09
CA ARG A 188 4.08 -6.53 -14.03
C ARG A 188 5.36 -6.28 -13.27
N GLU A 189 6.37 -7.06 -13.59
CA GLU A 189 7.74 -6.91 -13.09
C GLU A 189 8.67 -6.70 -14.29
N GLU A 190 9.58 -5.76 -14.18
CA GLU A 190 10.60 -5.46 -15.18
C GLU A 190 11.97 -5.62 -14.55
N SER A 191 12.77 -6.53 -15.11
CA SER A 191 14.15 -6.77 -14.71
C SER A 191 15.09 -6.10 -15.70
N LYS A 192 15.92 -5.16 -15.22
CA LYS A 192 16.82 -4.33 -16.04
C LYS A 192 18.15 -5.02 -16.24
N TRP A 193 18.13 -6.13 -16.99
CA TRP A 193 19.30 -6.95 -17.27
C TRP A 193 20.39 -6.23 -18.06
N SER A 194 20.02 -5.30 -18.93
CA SER A 194 20.94 -4.54 -19.78
C SER A 194 21.94 -3.69 -18.98
N GLN A 195 21.61 -3.34 -17.74
CA GLN A 195 22.50 -2.59 -16.86
C GLN A 195 23.62 -3.45 -16.26
N ALA A 196 23.38 -4.73 -16.10
CA ALA A 196 24.31 -5.67 -15.45
C ALA A 196 24.96 -6.65 -16.44
N PHE A 197 24.26 -6.97 -17.51
CA PHE A 197 24.65 -7.96 -18.52
C PHE A 197 24.32 -7.44 -19.91
N ALA A 198 25.00 -7.93 -20.93
CA ALA A 198 24.69 -7.63 -22.34
C ALA A 198 23.45 -8.45 -22.82
N VAL A 199 22.36 -8.36 -22.07
CA VAL A 199 21.07 -9.04 -22.32
C VAL A 199 19.96 -7.98 -22.25
N PRO A 200 18.98 -8.00 -23.17
CA PRO A 200 17.86 -7.08 -23.12
C PRO A 200 17.07 -7.14 -21.81
N ASP A 201 16.44 -6.03 -21.44
CA ASP A 201 15.55 -5.97 -20.27
C ASP A 201 14.33 -6.87 -20.47
N GLU A 202 13.88 -7.50 -19.39
CA GLU A 202 12.78 -8.45 -19.39
C GLU A 202 11.56 -7.88 -18.69
N THR A 203 10.38 -8.17 -19.24
CA THR A 203 9.12 -7.89 -18.57
C THR A 203 8.33 -9.17 -18.35
N ARG A 204 7.98 -9.46 -17.11
CA ARG A 204 7.19 -10.61 -16.71
C ARG A 204 5.84 -10.17 -16.15
N LYS A 205 4.83 -11.01 -16.38
CA LYS A 205 3.50 -10.85 -15.79
C LYS A 205 3.43 -11.69 -14.51
N GLY A 206 2.45 -11.36 -13.67
CA GLY A 206 2.24 -12.09 -12.44
C GLY A 206 0.89 -11.76 -11.82
N SER A 207 0.74 -12.22 -10.59
CA SER A 207 -0.40 -11.94 -9.73
C SER A 207 0.08 -11.75 -8.30
N ASP A 208 -0.59 -10.88 -7.57
CA ASP A 208 -0.35 -10.70 -6.14
C ASP A 208 -1.66 -10.59 -5.38
N TYR A 209 -1.64 -10.99 -4.11
CA TYR A 209 -2.70 -10.68 -3.16
C TYR A 209 -2.10 -10.38 -1.80
N SER A 210 -2.82 -9.59 -1.01
CA SER A 210 -2.43 -9.29 0.36
C SER A 210 -3.63 -9.26 1.30
N ILE A 211 -3.36 -9.56 2.57
CA ILE A 211 -4.30 -9.42 3.67
C ILE A 211 -3.63 -8.62 4.76
N GLY A 212 -4.28 -7.55 5.21
CA GLY A 212 -3.82 -6.68 6.28
C GLY A 212 -4.80 -6.64 7.43
N LEU A 213 -4.29 -6.60 8.65
CA LEU A 213 -5.05 -6.48 9.89
C LEU A 213 -4.34 -5.49 10.81
N GLY A 214 -5.10 -4.73 11.57
CA GLY A 214 -4.52 -3.84 12.57
C GLY A 214 -5.54 -3.26 13.52
N VAL A 215 -5.01 -2.53 14.48
CA VAL A 215 -5.82 -1.81 15.46
C VAL A 215 -5.20 -0.45 15.66
N ASP A 216 -5.99 0.61 15.45
CA ASP A 216 -5.57 1.98 15.73
C ASP A 216 -6.26 2.48 17.00
N ALA A 217 -5.48 2.91 17.98
CA ALA A 217 -5.96 3.72 19.07
C ALA A 217 -5.88 5.19 18.67
N GLN A 218 -6.88 5.97 19.09
CA GLN A 218 -6.94 7.38 18.79
C GLN A 218 -7.25 8.18 20.03
N LYS A 219 -6.57 9.30 20.21
CA LYS A 219 -6.84 10.28 21.26
C LYS A 219 -7.19 11.62 20.61
N GLN A 220 -8.40 12.07 20.82
CA GLN A 220 -8.87 13.38 20.39
C GLN A 220 -8.44 14.45 21.40
N PHE A 221 -7.81 15.52 20.91
CA PHE A 221 -7.38 16.67 21.70
C PHE A 221 -8.30 17.88 21.51
N THR A 222 -8.76 18.07 20.28
CA THR A 222 -9.73 19.12 19.93
C THR A 222 -10.77 18.51 18.98
N PRO A 223 -11.89 19.16 18.71
CA PRO A 223 -12.89 18.66 17.75
C PRO A 223 -12.30 18.28 16.38
N ASN A 224 -11.20 18.95 15.98
CA ASN A 224 -10.60 18.80 14.66
C ASN A 224 -9.20 18.20 14.69
N LEU A 225 -8.69 17.71 15.85
CA LEU A 225 -7.34 17.18 15.93
C LEU A 225 -7.29 15.94 16.83
N ALA A 226 -6.83 14.85 16.30
CA ALA A 226 -6.56 13.64 17.07
C ALA A 226 -5.21 13.04 16.72
N LEU A 227 -4.56 12.41 17.71
CA LEU A 227 -3.43 11.52 17.52
C LEU A 227 -3.97 10.11 17.26
N THR A 228 -3.41 9.42 16.28
CA THR A 228 -3.69 8.01 16.01
C THR A 228 -2.39 7.21 16.08
N PHE A 229 -2.45 5.99 16.61
CA PHE A 229 -1.30 5.07 16.63
C PHE A 229 -1.79 3.64 16.75
N GLY A 230 -1.02 2.70 16.19
CA GLY A 230 -1.39 1.30 16.29
C GLY A 230 -0.46 0.33 15.59
N PRO A 231 -0.45 -0.93 16.03
CA PRO A 231 0.22 -2.02 15.36
C PRO A 231 -0.61 -2.55 14.20
N TYR A 232 0.10 -3.14 13.23
CA TYR A 232 -0.53 -3.86 12.14
C TYR A 232 0.32 -5.03 11.67
N TYR A 233 -0.34 -5.96 11.02
CA TYR A 233 0.23 -7.10 10.35
C TYR A 233 -0.26 -7.14 8.91
N ARG A 234 0.61 -7.54 7.96
CA ARG A 234 0.24 -7.81 6.57
C ARG A 234 0.90 -9.08 6.08
N TYR A 235 0.13 -9.92 5.43
CA TYR A 235 0.58 -11.03 4.63
C TYR A 235 0.49 -10.64 3.16
N ASN A 236 1.55 -10.91 2.39
CA ASN A 236 1.53 -10.77 0.93
C ASN A 236 1.97 -12.07 0.29
N HIS A 237 1.37 -12.35 -0.86
CA HIS A 237 1.77 -13.42 -1.74
C HIS A 237 1.84 -12.87 -3.15
N SER A 238 2.97 -13.09 -3.83
CA SER A 238 3.17 -12.73 -5.24
C SER A 238 3.63 -13.94 -6.02
N LYS A 239 3.22 -13.99 -7.27
CA LYS A 239 3.64 -14.99 -8.25
C LYS A 239 4.01 -14.29 -9.54
N THR A 240 5.18 -14.59 -10.08
CA THR A 240 5.60 -14.15 -11.41
C THR A 240 5.61 -15.34 -12.34
N ASP A 241 5.03 -15.18 -13.53
CA ASP A 241 4.90 -16.26 -14.50
C ASP A 241 6.25 -16.63 -15.11
N ALA A 242 6.37 -17.88 -15.56
CA ALA A 242 7.53 -18.32 -16.35
C ALA A 242 7.62 -17.52 -17.65
N SER A 243 8.83 -17.28 -18.11
CA SER A 243 9.07 -16.58 -19.38
C SER A 243 10.28 -17.16 -20.12
N ASP A 244 10.27 -17.04 -21.45
CA ASP A 244 11.42 -17.30 -22.30
C ASP A 244 11.97 -15.95 -22.78
N HIS A 245 13.21 -15.63 -22.41
CA HIS A 245 13.82 -14.36 -22.75
C HIS A 245 15.28 -14.55 -23.18
N ALA A 246 15.67 -13.94 -24.31
CA ALA A 246 17.04 -13.99 -24.85
C ALA A 246 17.63 -15.41 -24.93
N GLY A 247 16.81 -16.40 -25.29
CA GLY A 247 17.21 -17.81 -25.41
C GLY A 247 17.40 -18.54 -24.08
N ARG A 248 16.94 -17.95 -22.96
CA ARG A 248 16.93 -18.55 -21.63
C ARG A 248 15.50 -18.74 -21.15
N HIS A 249 15.26 -19.85 -20.47
CA HIS A 249 14.03 -20.12 -19.76
C HIS A 249 14.15 -19.63 -18.32
N PHE A 250 13.16 -18.82 -17.87
CA PHE A 250 13.02 -18.38 -16.50
C PHE A 250 11.76 -19.04 -15.93
N ASP A 251 11.93 -19.81 -14.89
CA ASP A 251 10.83 -20.47 -14.20
C ASP A 251 9.93 -19.45 -13.50
N SER A 252 8.67 -19.85 -13.22
CA SER A 252 7.76 -19.06 -12.40
C SER A 252 8.29 -18.94 -10.97
N THR A 253 8.24 -17.73 -10.40
CA THR A 253 8.57 -17.51 -8.99
C THR A 253 7.29 -17.38 -8.15
N SER A 254 7.37 -17.79 -6.90
CA SER A 254 6.29 -17.60 -5.93
C SER A 254 6.90 -17.19 -4.60
N ASP A 255 6.50 -16.03 -4.14
CA ASP A 255 7.01 -15.39 -2.94
C ASP A 255 5.88 -15.16 -1.94
N HIS A 256 6.16 -15.33 -0.66
CA HIS A 256 5.25 -14.95 0.40
C HIS A 256 6.00 -14.16 1.46
N SER A 257 5.36 -13.15 2.00
CA SER A 257 5.96 -12.30 3.01
C SER A 257 5.02 -12.00 4.16
N HIS A 258 5.62 -11.85 5.32
CA HIS A 258 4.98 -11.45 6.57
C HIS A 258 5.57 -10.12 7.01
N SER A 259 4.72 -9.12 7.19
CA SER A 259 5.13 -7.80 7.66
C SER A 259 4.47 -7.47 8.98
N PHE A 260 5.25 -6.92 9.90
CA PHE A 260 4.78 -6.39 11.18
C PHE A 260 5.19 -4.92 11.25
N GLY A 261 4.27 -4.07 11.62
CA GLY A 261 4.55 -2.64 11.69
C GLY A 261 3.82 -1.95 12.82
N ILE A 262 4.29 -0.76 13.11
CA ILE A 262 3.62 0.22 13.96
C ILE A 262 3.48 1.51 13.18
N ARG A 263 2.40 2.22 13.42
CA ARG A 263 2.19 3.54 12.82
C ARG A 263 1.69 4.53 13.84
N ALA A 264 1.99 5.80 13.62
CA ALA A 264 1.44 6.91 14.38
C ALA A 264 1.18 8.09 13.44
N GLY A 265 0.24 8.95 13.78
CA GLY A 265 -0.08 10.08 12.94
C GLY A 265 -1.13 11.01 13.53
N LEU A 266 -1.53 11.96 12.72
CA LEU A 266 -2.54 12.97 13.07
C LEU A 266 -3.76 12.81 12.16
N ARG A 267 -4.93 12.99 12.75
CA ARG A 267 -6.21 13.10 12.08
C ARG A 267 -6.78 14.50 12.29
N PHE A 268 -7.23 15.10 11.18
CA PHE A 268 -7.82 16.42 11.12
C PHE A 268 -9.29 16.37 10.72
#